data_f21ce4492153df8f31a049e1b6062e5d
#
_entry.id   f21ce4492153df8f31a049e1b6062e5d
#
_cell.length_a   1.000
_cell.length_b   1.000
_cell.length_c   1.000
_cell.angle_alpha   90.00
_cell.angle_beta   90.00
_cell.angle_gamma   90.00
#
_symmetry.space_group_name_H-M   'P 1'
#
loop_
_entity.id
_entity.type
_entity.pdbx_description
1 polymer ?
#
loop_
_entity_poly.entity_id
_entity_poly.type
_entity_poly.pdbx_seq_one_letter_code
_entity_poly.pdbx_strand_id
1 'polypeptide(L)'
;MSFRLFPGSARISFASAHAANVELATKLANWPDIGKSAEIKPCRVFRSESLVGAGGGAYTEELMNGPYLTRRYLVGFDSRRLGHIFTDVLVLGSGVAGMRAALEAARHGEVILATKAGVEDSNSYFAQGGLAAVMDPDDSLDSHIADTLATGAGLSDENVVRHVISEAPRHIREMAEWGVGFDTSGGRLSLGREGGHSCSRIVHANGDSTGRALVEVLAQRCRQSERIKVFNHCFVIDLVTDPPAGGPGSRCIGALTFHPRFGYQLILARRTILAAGGAGMLWRETTNPHVTTGDAMAMCFRAGAMLADLEMMQFHPTTLYVAGATRSLISEAVRGEGGKLVDRQGYRFMPDYDPTAELAPRDVVSRAILAHMVKTNSTHVFLDVRHIGAEAFAARFPDIDRACRAFGIDPGSDLLPVHPAAHYHIGGASVDLDGRTSLDGLLACGEGACTLLHGANRLASNSLIEALVCGRRCGELAGREAAECAASEAAPRIEWYNPPSERTELDLADIRNSLRSVMWRNVGIARRGERLSETIDIVAFWGRYMLDKEFNDPAGWEVQNMLTAAYGISHCALSRTETRGVHYREDFPQSDDNWRRHQFVRRTEHQLVVK
;
A
#
# COMPACT_ATOMS: atom_id res chain seq x y z
N MET A 1 20.18 -15.46 -46.93
CA MET A 1 19.13 -14.44 -47.13
C MET A 1 19.50 -13.19 -46.34
N SER A 2 19.70 -12.11 -47.07
CA SER A 2 20.33 -10.87 -46.62
C SER A 2 19.37 -10.03 -45.78
N PHE A 3 19.83 -9.54 -44.60
CA PHE A 3 19.22 -8.40 -43.95
C PHE A 3 20.18 -7.21 -43.99
N ARG A 4 19.69 -6.11 -44.56
CA ARG A 4 20.39 -4.85 -44.70
C ARG A 4 20.40 -4.09 -43.39
N LEU A 5 21.56 -3.59 -43.01
CA LEU A 5 21.81 -2.58 -41.98
C LEU A 5 21.41 -1.19 -42.54
N PHE A 6 20.75 -0.39 -41.73
CA PHE A 6 20.64 1.05 -41.92
C PHE A 6 21.47 1.78 -40.84
N PRO A 7 22.25 2.79 -41.17
CA PRO A 7 23.03 3.59 -40.24
C PRO A 7 22.32 4.88 -39.87
N GLY A 8 22.48 5.36 -38.65
CA GLY A 8 22.02 6.68 -38.23
C GLY A 8 22.22 6.93 -36.74
N SER A 9 23.49 7.10 -36.32
CA SER A 9 23.80 7.57 -34.96
C SER A 9 23.61 9.08 -34.88
N ALA A 10 22.62 9.57 -34.16
CA ALA A 10 22.56 10.96 -33.70
C ALA A 10 22.94 11.02 -32.21
N ARG A 11 24.09 11.62 -31.93
CA ARG A 11 24.51 12.00 -30.57
C ARG A 11 23.62 13.17 -30.12
N ILE A 12 22.82 12.98 -29.10
CA ILE A 12 22.09 14.06 -28.41
C ILE A 12 22.97 14.47 -27.22
N SER A 13 23.44 15.72 -27.23
CA SER A 13 24.26 16.30 -26.17
C SER A 13 23.38 16.78 -25.01
N PHE A 14 23.89 16.65 -23.78
CA PHE A 14 23.25 16.93 -22.49
C PHE A 14 22.94 18.43 -22.23
N ALA A 15 22.88 19.28 -23.24
CA ALA A 15 22.60 20.72 -23.09
C ALA A 15 21.12 21.13 -23.29
N SER A 16 20.21 20.20 -23.64
CA SER A 16 18.85 20.57 -24.07
C SER A 16 17.76 20.49 -22.97
N ALA A 17 18.04 19.94 -21.80
CA ALA A 17 17.02 19.81 -20.75
C ALA A 17 16.79 21.11 -19.92
N HIS A 18 17.75 22.02 -19.91
CA HIS A 18 17.59 23.29 -19.16
C HIS A 18 16.90 24.38 -20.00
N ALA A 19 16.98 24.29 -21.32
CA ALA A 19 16.32 25.24 -22.23
C ALA A 19 14.81 25.00 -22.38
N ALA A 20 14.36 23.75 -22.26
CA ALA A 20 12.95 23.40 -22.39
C ALA A 20 12.08 23.91 -21.22
N ASN A 21 12.63 24.00 -20.02
CA ASN A 21 11.90 24.50 -18.84
C ASN A 21 11.77 26.04 -18.82
N VAL A 22 12.69 26.76 -19.46
CA VAL A 22 12.60 28.23 -19.57
C VAL A 22 11.63 28.63 -20.67
N GLU A 23 11.52 27.84 -21.74
CA GLU A 23 10.63 28.09 -22.87
C GLU A 23 9.15 27.83 -22.53
N LEU A 24 8.86 26.87 -21.62
CA LEU A 24 7.50 26.60 -21.13
C LEU A 24 7.00 27.73 -20.21
N ALA A 25 7.87 28.28 -19.37
CA ALA A 25 7.53 29.42 -18.50
C ALA A 25 7.25 30.71 -19.29
N THR A 26 7.96 30.89 -20.44
CA THR A 26 7.78 32.07 -21.30
C THR A 26 6.55 31.97 -22.20
N LYS A 27 6.13 30.76 -22.56
CA LYS A 27 4.90 30.54 -23.35
C LYS A 27 3.61 30.70 -22.53
N LEU A 28 3.66 30.52 -21.21
CA LEU A 28 2.52 30.77 -20.32
C LEU A 28 2.32 32.25 -20.01
N ALA A 29 3.30 33.12 -20.23
CA ALA A 29 3.23 34.57 -20.02
C ALA A 29 2.64 35.35 -21.21
N ASN A 30 2.45 34.73 -22.39
CA ASN A 30 2.03 35.39 -23.63
C ASN A 30 0.73 34.82 -24.21
N TRP A 31 -0.30 34.62 -23.40
CA TRP A 31 -1.64 34.30 -23.93
C TRP A 31 -2.41 35.61 -24.18
N PRO A 32 -3.00 35.83 -25.36
CA PRO A 32 -3.69 37.06 -25.67
C PRO A 32 -4.99 37.20 -24.88
N ASP A 33 -5.24 38.41 -24.41
CA ASP A 33 -6.48 38.91 -23.77
C ASP A 33 -7.73 38.56 -24.58
N ILE A 34 -8.61 37.74 -24.03
CA ILE A 34 -9.99 37.61 -24.50
C ILE A 34 -10.89 38.40 -23.55
N GLY A 35 -11.45 39.44 -24.12
CA GLY A 35 -12.60 40.28 -23.80
C GLY A 35 -13.10 40.35 -22.36
N LYS A 36 -12.98 41.54 -21.79
CA LYS A 36 -13.64 42.03 -20.58
C LYS A 36 -15.16 41.84 -20.64
N SER A 37 -15.75 41.03 -19.82
CA SER A 37 -17.01 41.26 -19.09
C SER A 37 -17.46 40.00 -18.31
N ALA A 38 -16.96 39.84 -17.11
CA ALA A 38 -17.64 39.22 -15.96
C ALA A 38 -16.83 39.57 -14.71
N GLU A 39 -17.46 40.29 -13.79
CA GLU A 39 -16.87 40.61 -12.49
C GLU A 39 -16.57 39.31 -11.72
N ILE A 40 -15.32 38.88 -11.74
CA ILE A 40 -14.82 37.85 -10.84
C ILE A 40 -14.52 38.55 -9.52
N LYS A 41 -15.39 38.36 -8.52
CA LYS A 41 -15.07 38.74 -7.16
C LYS A 41 -13.81 37.96 -6.72
N PRO A 42 -12.79 38.66 -6.15
CA PRO A 42 -11.57 38.01 -5.73
C PRO A 42 -11.89 37.00 -4.62
N CYS A 43 -11.50 35.74 -4.84
CA CYS A 43 -11.46 34.72 -3.80
C CYS A 43 -10.59 35.23 -2.66
N ARG A 44 -11.16 35.39 -1.47
CA ARG A 44 -10.41 35.79 -0.27
C ARG A 44 -9.34 34.75 -0.01
N VAL A 45 -8.09 35.13 -0.20
CA VAL A 45 -6.94 34.44 0.36
C VAL A 45 -7.08 34.53 1.88
N PHE A 46 -7.44 33.44 2.53
CA PHE A 46 -7.35 33.33 3.98
C PHE A 46 -5.86 33.34 4.36
N ARG A 47 -5.35 34.48 4.78
CA ARG A 47 -4.13 34.53 5.55
C ARG A 47 -4.38 33.81 6.88
N SER A 48 -3.57 32.79 7.15
CA SER A 48 -3.50 32.16 8.46
C SER A 48 -2.96 33.17 9.46
N GLU A 49 -3.83 33.91 10.12
CA GLU A 49 -3.48 34.58 11.37
C GLU A 49 -3.61 33.57 12.51
N SER A 50 -2.45 33.32 13.11
CA SER A 50 -2.17 32.68 14.38
C SER A 50 -3.39 32.36 15.26
N LEU A 51 -3.69 31.06 15.40
CA LEU A 51 -4.38 30.50 16.56
C LEU A 51 -3.37 29.72 17.42
N VAL A 52 -2.56 30.48 18.19
CA VAL A 52 -1.92 29.97 19.39
C VAL A 52 -2.81 30.40 20.55
N GLY A 53 -3.70 29.52 20.97
CA GLY A 53 -4.54 29.67 22.16
C GLY A 53 -4.36 28.43 23.02
N ALA A 54 -3.78 28.62 24.19
CA ALA A 54 -3.62 27.58 25.21
C ALA A 54 -5.00 27.10 25.70
N GLY A 55 -5.17 25.76 25.78
CA GLY A 55 -6.26 25.15 26.55
C GLY A 55 -6.94 23.97 25.83
N GLY A 56 -6.76 22.76 26.33
CA GLY A 56 -7.63 21.58 26.31
C GLY A 56 -8.37 21.23 25.04
N GLY A 57 -7.90 20.23 24.36
CA GLY A 57 -8.61 19.22 23.56
C GLY A 57 -9.98 19.51 22.93
N ALA A 58 -10.14 20.54 22.12
CA ALA A 58 -11.25 20.62 21.17
C ALA A 58 -10.69 20.33 19.78
N TYR A 59 -11.05 19.15 19.22
CA TYR A 59 -10.76 18.81 17.83
C TYR A 59 -11.52 19.79 16.93
N THR A 60 -10.79 20.59 16.17
CA THR A 60 -11.39 21.30 15.04
C THR A 60 -11.72 20.27 13.97
N GLU A 61 -13.02 19.97 13.78
CA GLU A 61 -13.52 19.35 12.56
C GLU A 61 -13.19 20.32 11.41
N GLU A 62 -12.09 20.09 10.69
CA GLU A 62 -11.81 20.82 9.47
C GLU A 62 -12.79 20.35 8.41
N LEU A 63 -13.73 21.22 8.08
CA LEU A 63 -14.70 21.10 7.00
C LEU A 63 -13.96 21.12 5.65
N MET A 64 -13.77 19.96 5.06
CA MET A 64 -13.11 19.85 3.75
C MET A 64 -14.13 19.57 2.67
N ASN A 65 -14.61 20.62 2.01
CA ASN A 65 -15.44 20.55 0.81
C ASN A 65 -14.55 20.24 -0.41
N GLY A 66 -14.46 18.97 -0.83
CA GLY A 66 -13.66 18.57 -1.98
C GLY A 66 -14.46 17.73 -3.00
N PRO A 67 -13.98 17.61 -4.25
CA PRO A 67 -14.64 16.84 -5.32
C PRO A 67 -14.81 15.35 -4.97
N TYR A 68 -14.05 14.85 -4.02
CA TYR A 68 -14.06 13.47 -3.54
C TYR A 68 -15.33 13.10 -2.77
N LEU A 69 -16.09 14.07 -2.30
CA LEU A 69 -17.28 13.84 -1.49
C LEU A 69 -18.54 13.62 -2.34
N THR A 70 -18.55 14.10 -3.58
CA THR A 70 -19.73 14.04 -4.43
C THR A 70 -19.89 12.71 -5.17
N ARG A 71 -18.78 12.00 -5.44
CA ARG A 71 -18.80 10.74 -6.20
C ARG A 71 -18.93 9.54 -5.26
N ARG A 72 -20.11 8.88 -5.24
CA ARG A 72 -20.32 7.64 -4.46
C ARG A 72 -19.92 6.38 -5.25
N TYR A 73 -20.35 6.28 -6.50
CA TYR A 73 -19.95 5.24 -7.43
C TYR A 73 -19.21 5.86 -8.59
N LEU A 74 -18.15 5.21 -9.06
CA LEU A 74 -17.35 5.71 -10.18
C LEU A 74 -18.10 5.66 -11.50
N VAL A 75 -19.07 4.74 -11.61
CA VAL A 75 -19.97 4.62 -12.79
C VAL A 75 -21.43 4.62 -12.37
N GLY A 76 -22.30 5.17 -13.21
CA GLY A 76 -23.73 5.06 -13.07
C GLY A 76 -24.21 3.66 -13.47
N PHE A 77 -25.21 3.11 -12.79
CA PHE A 77 -25.75 1.80 -13.11
C PHE A 77 -27.20 1.62 -12.67
N ASP A 78 -27.90 0.73 -13.37
CA ASP A 78 -29.20 0.19 -12.98
C ASP A 78 -29.04 -1.32 -12.77
N SER A 79 -29.24 -1.78 -11.52
CA SER A 79 -29.05 -3.18 -11.16
C SER A 79 -29.87 -4.14 -12.02
N ARG A 80 -31.04 -3.73 -12.51
CA ARG A 80 -31.90 -4.55 -13.38
C ARG A 80 -31.31 -4.85 -14.75
N ARG A 81 -30.30 -4.08 -15.17
CA ARG A 81 -29.63 -4.18 -16.49
C ARG A 81 -28.30 -4.90 -16.43
N LEU A 82 -27.86 -5.29 -15.25
CA LEU A 82 -26.58 -5.96 -15.02
C LEU A 82 -26.75 -7.46 -14.77
N GLY A 83 -25.75 -8.23 -15.11
CA GLY A 83 -25.67 -9.63 -14.68
C GLY A 83 -25.47 -9.72 -13.18
N HIS A 84 -26.27 -10.56 -12.51
CA HIS A 84 -26.14 -10.82 -11.09
C HIS A 84 -25.45 -12.14 -10.84
N ILE A 85 -24.49 -12.14 -9.91
CA ILE A 85 -23.82 -13.34 -9.41
C ILE A 85 -24.02 -13.33 -7.89
N PHE A 86 -24.41 -14.48 -7.34
CA PHE A 86 -24.63 -14.63 -5.90
C PHE A 86 -23.58 -15.56 -5.32
N THR A 87 -23.14 -15.24 -4.11
CA THR A 87 -22.23 -16.06 -3.31
C THR A 87 -22.49 -15.85 -1.82
N ASP A 88 -22.04 -16.78 -0.98
CA ASP A 88 -22.10 -16.57 0.47
C ASP A 88 -21.06 -15.56 0.92
N VAL A 89 -19.81 -15.72 0.46
CA VAL A 89 -18.71 -14.81 0.77
C VAL A 89 -18.01 -14.34 -0.52
N LEU A 90 -17.83 -13.04 -0.64
CA LEU A 90 -17.05 -12.40 -1.69
C LEU A 90 -15.71 -11.93 -1.10
N VAL A 91 -14.59 -12.42 -1.64
CA VAL A 91 -13.23 -11.99 -1.26
C VAL A 91 -12.63 -11.15 -2.37
N LEU A 92 -12.20 -9.94 -2.06
CA LEU A 92 -11.63 -8.97 -3.00
C LEU A 92 -10.11 -8.87 -2.80
N GLY A 93 -9.36 -9.48 -3.70
CA GLY A 93 -7.90 -9.55 -3.69
C GLY A 93 -7.34 -10.94 -3.39
N SER A 94 -6.32 -11.34 -4.16
CA SER A 94 -5.70 -12.68 -4.17
C SER A 94 -4.32 -12.73 -3.52
N GLY A 95 -3.97 -11.77 -2.67
CA GLY A 95 -2.78 -11.87 -1.82
C GLY A 95 -2.92 -12.97 -0.76
N VAL A 96 -1.87 -13.21 0.03
CA VAL A 96 -1.88 -14.22 1.11
C VAL A 96 -3.11 -14.08 2.01
N ALA A 97 -3.45 -12.86 2.45
CA ALA A 97 -4.61 -12.62 3.32
C ALA A 97 -5.93 -13.04 2.66
N GLY A 98 -6.15 -12.62 1.40
CA GLY A 98 -7.40 -12.95 0.69
C GLY A 98 -7.57 -14.44 0.39
N MET A 99 -6.50 -15.11 -0.08
CA MET A 99 -6.55 -16.55 -0.32
C MET A 99 -6.73 -17.35 0.98
N ARG A 100 -6.04 -16.90 2.06
CA ARG A 100 -6.23 -17.52 3.38
C ARG A 100 -7.67 -17.36 3.87
N ALA A 101 -8.24 -16.16 3.72
CA ALA A 101 -9.63 -15.91 4.08
C ALA A 101 -10.62 -16.72 3.24
N ALA A 102 -10.39 -16.83 1.93
CA ALA A 102 -11.23 -17.61 1.04
C ALA A 102 -11.27 -19.09 1.42
N LEU A 103 -10.11 -19.68 1.76
CA LEU A 103 -10.00 -21.08 2.19
C LEU A 103 -10.75 -21.36 3.49
N GLU A 104 -10.73 -20.44 4.46
CA GLU A 104 -11.48 -20.61 5.70
C GLU A 104 -12.99 -20.39 5.49
N ALA A 105 -13.38 -19.35 4.75
CA ALA A 105 -14.79 -19.09 4.46
C ALA A 105 -15.44 -20.25 3.68
N ALA A 106 -14.69 -20.88 2.78
CA ALA A 106 -15.17 -22.03 2.00
C ALA A 106 -15.54 -23.26 2.84
N ARG A 107 -15.14 -23.31 4.10
CA ARG A 107 -15.58 -24.37 5.02
C ARG A 107 -17.08 -24.23 5.36
N HIS A 108 -17.64 -23.04 5.19
CA HIS A 108 -19.00 -22.70 5.60
C HIS A 108 -19.97 -22.45 4.43
N GLY A 109 -19.45 -22.10 3.23
CA GLY A 109 -20.30 -21.76 2.08
C GLY A 109 -19.53 -21.58 0.78
N GLU A 110 -20.23 -21.11 -0.25
CA GLU A 110 -19.66 -20.77 -1.56
C GLU A 110 -18.88 -19.45 -1.49
N VAL A 111 -17.71 -19.42 -2.12
CA VAL A 111 -16.82 -18.26 -2.11
C VAL A 111 -16.46 -17.84 -3.54
N ILE A 112 -16.53 -16.55 -3.80
CA ILE A 112 -15.90 -15.95 -4.99
C ILE A 112 -14.67 -15.18 -4.54
N LEU A 113 -13.51 -15.52 -5.10
CA LEU A 113 -12.26 -14.79 -4.96
C LEU A 113 -12.02 -13.98 -6.23
N ALA A 114 -12.21 -12.66 -6.15
CA ALA A 114 -12.05 -11.74 -7.27
C ALA A 114 -10.71 -11.01 -7.20
N THR A 115 -9.96 -11.00 -8.31
CA THR A 115 -8.69 -10.26 -8.44
C THR A 115 -8.64 -9.49 -9.75
N LYS A 116 -8.12 -8.24 -9.70
CA LYS A 116 -8.08 -7.36 -10.88
C LYS A 116 -7.07 -7.76 -11.95
N ALA A 117 -6.11 -8.61 -11.58
CA ALA A 117 -5.11 -9.19 -12.49
C ALA A 117 -4.99 -10.71 -12.24
N GLY A 118 -3.82 -11.31 -12.43
CA GLY A 118 -3.56 -12.69 -12.03
C GLY A 118 -3.35 -12.83 -10.52
N VAL A 119 -3.46 -14.03 -9.98
CA VAL A 119 -3.17 -14.30 -8.56
C VAL A 119 -1.71 -14.05 -8.18
N GLU A 120 -0.81 -14.06 -9.16
CA GLU A 120 0.62 -13.80 -9.02
C GLU A 120 0.95 -12.29 -8.96
N ASP A 121 0.01 -11.44 -9.37
CA ASP A 121 0.19 -9.99 -9.38
C ASP A 121 -0.17 -9.40 -8.00
N SER A 122 0.62 -9.69 -6.99
CA SER A 122 0.38 -9.20 -5.62
C SER A 122 1.68 -8.86 -4.88
N ASN A 123 1.61 -7.92 -3.91
CA ASN A 123 2.75 -7.66 -3.01
C ASN A 123 3.23 -8.94 -2.32
N SER A 124 2.30 -9.85 -2.01
CA SER A 124 2.62 -11.13 -1.38
C SER A 124 3.52 -12.00 -2.24
N TYR A 125 3.27 -12.08 -3.55
CA TYR A 125 4.08 -12.88 -4.48
C TYR A 125 5.53 -12.38 -4.58
N PHE A 126 5.71 -11.06 -4.57
CA PHE A 126 7.02 -10.43 -4.66
C PHE A 126 7.71 -10.22 -3.30
N ALA A 127 7.14 -10.71 -2.20
CA ALA A 127 7.74 -10.60 -0.88
C ALA A 127 8.98 -11.48 -0.76
N GLN A 128 10.16 -10.85 -0.69
CA GLN A 128 11.47 -11.51 -0.58
C GLN A 128 11.83 -11.87 0.86
N GLY A 129 11.30 -11.11 1.86
CA GLY A 129 11.51 -11.37 3.28
C GLY A 129 10.84 -12.67 3.72
N GLY A 130 10.93 -12.95 5.01
CA GLY A 130 10.35 -14.16 5.59
C GLY A 130 9.08 -13.91 6.38
N LEU A 131 8.79 -14.86 7.25
CA LEU A 131 7.73 -14.81 8.25
C LEU A 131 8.36 -14.79 9.64
N ALA A 132 8.05 -13.75 10.42
CA ALA A 132 8.54 -13.65 11.78
C ALA A 132 7.71 -14.55 12.72
N ALA A 133 8.33 -15.57 13.31
CA ALA A 133 7.68 -16.46 14.25
C ALA A 133 8.67 -17.06 15.24
N VAL A 134 8.24 -17.23 16.49
CA VAL A 134 9.05 -17.87 17.55
C VAL A 134 9.05 -19.38 17.31
N MET A 135 10.10 -19.89 16.67
CA MET A 135 10.24 -21.30 16.31
C MET A 135 11.45 -21.96 17.01
N ASP A 136 12.36 -21.17 17.58
CA ASP A 136 13.53 -21.62 18.32
C ASP A 136 13.23 -21.65 19.82
N PRO A 137 13.67 -22.69 20.57
CA PRO A 137 13.52 -22.77 22.03
C PRO A 137 14.20 -21.64 22.81
N ASP A 138 15.26 -21.03 22.25
CA ASP A 138 16.01 -19.94 22.85
C ASP A 138 15.36 -18.55 22.62
N ASP A 139 14.30 -18.48 21.82
CA ASP A 139 13.48 -17.27 21.62
C ASP A 139 12.18 -17.34 22.44
N SER A 140 11.50 -16.21 22.63
CA SER A 140 10.23 -16.15 23.37
C SER A 140 9.20 -15.26 22.68
N LEU A 141 7.91 -15.56 22.91
CA LEU A 141 6.81 -14.73 22.45
C LEU A 141 6.91 -13.30 23.01
N ASP A 142 7.27 -13.16 24.29
CA ASP A 142 7.42 -11.85 24.93
C ASP A 142 8.54 -11.02 24.30
N SER A 143 9.65 -11.66 23.87
CA SER A 143 10.71 -10.98 23.13
C SER A 143 10.20 -10.44 21.77
N HIS A 144 9.47 -11.25 21.00
CA HIS A 144 8.91 -10.82 19.71
C HIS A 144 7.83 -9.74 19.87
N ILE A 145 6.99 -9.85 20.92
CA ILE A 145 6.01 -8.83 21.29
C ILE A 145 6.70 -7.52 21.61
N ALA A 146 7.74 -7.55 22.45
CA ALA A 146 8.49 -6.35 22.83
C ALA A 146 9.14 -5.67 21.62
N ASP A 147 9.78 -6.42 20.71
CA ASP A 147 10.35 -5.89 19.47
C ASP A 147 9.28 -5.22 18.58
N THR A 148 8.09 -5.83 18.48
CA THR A 148 6.98 -5.30 17.67
C THR A 148 6.44 -4.00 18.28
N LEU A 149 6.20 -3.96 19.59
CA LEU A 149 5.71 -2.76 20.30
C LEU A 149 6.73 -1.62 20.24
N ALA A 150 8.02 -1.92 20.42
CA ALA A 150 9.09 -0.93 20.32
C ALA A 150 9.15 -0.31 18.92
N THR A 151 9.10 -1.14 17.86
CA THR A 151 9.10 -0.68 16.47
C THR A 151 7.86 0.14 16.15
N GLY A 152 6.69 -0.21 16.68
CA GLY A 152 5.42 0.50 16.46
C GLY A 152 5.34 1.89 17.09
N ALA A 153 6.40 2.34 17.77
CA ALA A 153 6.57 3.70 18.32
C ALA A 153 5.40 4.17 19.20
N GLY A 154 4.82 3.24 19.98
CA GLY A 154 3.76 3.51 20.95
C GLY A 154 2.34 3.62 20.37
N LEU A 155 2.13 3.27 19.10
CA LEU A 155 0.81 3.21 18.46
C LEU A 155 0.32 1.76 18.21
N SER A 156 1.12 0.73 18.43
CA SER A 156 0.63 -0.65 18.32
C SER A 156 -0.34 -0.99 19.45
N ASP A 157 -1.45 -1.67 19.11
CA ASP A 157 -2.34 -2.27 20.12
C ASP A 157 -1.72 -3.57 20.65
N GLU A 158 -1.41 -3.58 21.95
CA GLU A 158 -0.75 -4.73 22.58
C GLU A 158 -1.58 -6.01 22.50
N ASN A 159 -2.91 -5.96 22.56
CA ASN A 159 -3.75 -7.14 22.47
C ASN A 159 -3.69 -7.75 21.06
N VAL A 160 -3.68 -6.91 20.04
CA VAL A 160 -3.52 -7.34 18.64
C VAL A 160 -2.14 -7.93 18.43
N VAL A 161 -1.08 -7.27 18.93
CA VAL A 161 0.31 -7.75 18.86
C VAL A 161 0.44 -9.12 19.52
N ARG A 162 -0.02 -9.27 20.76
CA ARG A 162 0.01 -10.54 21.50
C ARG A 162 -0.71 -11.64 20.76
N HIS A 163 -1.90 -11.33 20.23
CA HIS A 163 -2.71 -12.32 19.51
C HIS A 163 -1.99 -12.80 18.24
N VAL A 164 -1.58 -11.89 17.36
CA VAL A 164 -0.96 -12.23 16.07
C VAL A 164 0.34 -13.01 16.27
N ILE A 165 1.20 -12.55 17.20
CA ILE A 165 2.49 -13.20 17.45
C ILE A 165 2.31 -14.57 18.09
N SER A 166 1.35 -14.74 19.00
CA SER A 166 1.10 -16.04 19.64
C SER A 166 0.59 -17.09 18.64
N GLU A 167 -0.19 -16.68 17.63
CA GLU A 167 -0.69 -17.59 16.59
C GLU A 167 0.38 -17.89 15.50
N ALA A 168 1.39 -17.05 15.34
CA ALA A 168 2.37 -17.17 14.26
C ALA A 168 3.03 -18.56 14.14
N PRO A 169 3.52 -19.20 15.24
CA PRO A 169 4.15 -20.53 15.14
C PRO A 169 3.21 -21.62 14.60
N ARG A 170 1.92 -21.51 14.92
CA ARG A 170 0.89 -22.43 14.42
C ARG A 170 0.74 -22.29 12.92
N HIS A 171 0.69 -21.06 12.40
CA HIS A 171 0.54 -20.80 10.97
C HIS A 171 1.76 -21.25 10.16
N ILE A 172 2.99 -21.13 10.71
CA ILE A 172 4.18 -21.69 10.07
C ILE A 172 4.06 -23.20 9.90
N ARG A 173 3.66 -23.94 10.96
CA ARG A 173 3.48 -25.40 10.88
C ARG A 173 2.39 -25.78 9.88
N GLU A 174 1.25 -25.09 9.90
CA GLU A 174 0.16 -25.31 8.96
C GLU A 174 0.58 -25.07 7.51
N MET A 175 1.35 -24.02 7.23
CA MET A 175 1.88 -23.77 5.87
C MET A 175 2.87 -24.88 5.44
N ALA A 176 3.72 -25.36 6.34
CA ALA A 176 4.59 -26.50 6.06
C ALA A 176 3.80 -27.77 5.76
N GLU A 177 2.76 -28.08 6.54
CA GLU A 177 1.82 -29.21 6.29
C GLU A 177 1.10 -29.04 4.95
N TRP A 178 0.84 -27.81 4.52
CA TRP A 178 0.22 -27.53 3.24
C TRP A 178 1.18 -27.65 2.05
N GLY A 179 2.48 -27.79 2.31
CA GLY A 179 3.49 -28.02 1.30
C GLY A 179 4.42 -26.84 1.01
N VAL A 180 4.41 -25.80 1.84
CA VAL A 180 5.42 -24.73 1.74
C VAL A 180 6.77 -25.29 2.19
N GLY A 181 7.75 -25.31 1.27
CA GLY A 181 9.11 -25.76 1.53
C GLY A 181 9.94 -24.68 2.21
N PHE A 182 9.90 -24.62 3.56
CA PHE A 182 10.75 -23.70 4.31
C PHE A 182 12.20 -24.16 4.34
N ASP A 183 13.13 -23.20 4.35
CA ASP A 183 14.56 -23.45 4.38
C ASP A 183 14.97 -24.13 5.68
N THR A 184 15.78 -25.19 5.58
CA THR A 184 16.25 -25.99 6.73
C THR A 184 17.76 -26.17 6.70
N SER A 185 18.36 -26.27 7.88
CA SER A 185 19.76 -26.64 8.06
C SER A 185 19.84 -27.68 9.20
N GLY A 186 20.49 -28.82 8.95
CA GLY A 186 20.60 -29.89 9.93
C GLY A 186 19.25 -30.46 10.42
N GLY A 187 18.18 -30.40 9.58
CA GLY A 187 16.85 -30.88 9.94
C GLY A 187 16.01 -29.91 10.79
N ARG A 188 16.49 -28.71 11.04
CA ARG A 188 15.77 -27.62 11.72
C ARG A 188 15.54 -26.46 10.76
N LEU A 189 14.54 -25.61 11.04
CA LEU A 189 14.32 -24.37 10.30
C LEU A 189 15.56 -23.48 10.33
N SER A 190 15.95 -22.96 9.18
CA SER A 190 17.01 -21.96 9.06
C SER A 190 16.42 -20.59 9.35
N LEU A 191 16.76 -20.01 10.50
CA LEU A 191 16.20 -18.74 10.95
C LEU A 191 17.14 -17.59 10.65
N GLY A 192 16.62 -16.57 9.94
CA GLY A 192 17.29 -15.31 9.69
C GLY A 192 17.02 -14.25 10.76
N ARG A 193 17.78 -13.15 10.73
CA ARG A 193 17.57 -11.96 11.55
C ARG A 193 17.45 -10.72 10.65
N GLU A 194 16.46 -9.89 10.93
CA GLU A 194 16.25 -8.61 10.26
C GLU A 194 16.29 -7.46 11.26
N GLY A 195 16.39 -6.22 10.80
CA GLY A 195 16.46 -5.04 11.66
C GLY A 195 15.27 -4.90 12.60
N GLY A 196 15.52 -4.45 13.82
CA GLY A 196 14.50 -4.33 14.87
C GLY A 196 14.20 -5.62 15.63
N HIS A 197 14.68 -6.79 15.18
CA HIS A 197 14.54 -8.05 15.90
C HIS A 197 15.70 -8.29 16.87
N SER A 198 15.38 -8.65 18.11
CA SER A 198 16.36 -9.03 19.12
C SER A 198 16.94 -10.44 18.91
N CYS A 199 16.16 -11.35 18.28
CA CYS A 199 16.54 -12.74 18.01
C CYS A 199 16.40 -13.10 16.53
N SER A 200 17.06 -14.22 16.13
CA SER A 200 16.85 -14.83 14.81
C SER A 200 15.54 -15.62 14.81
N ARG A 201 14.49 -15.09 14.13
CA ARG A 201 13.15 -15.71 14.11
C ARG A 201 12.48 -15.65 12.74
N ILE A 202 13.21 -15.24 11.71
CA ILE A 202 12.62 -15.09 10.38
C ILE A 202 12.75 -16.41 9.63
N VAL A 203 11.60 -17.02 9.31
CA VAL A 203 11.49 -18.25 8.53
C VAL A 203 11.44 -17.88 7.06
N HIS A 204 12.30 -18.47 6.25
CA HIS A 204 12.38 -18.24 4.81
C HIS A 204 11.96 -19.48 4.00
N ALA A 205 11.63 -19.29 2.73
CA ALA A 205 11.44 -20.34 1.75
C ALA A 205 12.16 -19.97 0.46
N ASN A 206 12.95 -20.89 -0.08
CA ASN A 206 13.75 -20.70 -1.29
C ASN A 206 14.66 -19.45 -1.20
N GLY A 207 15.28 -19.20 -0.04
CA GLY A 207 16.15 -18.06 0.22
C GLY A 207 15.39 -16.74 0.32
N ASP A 208 15.18 -16.05 -0.78
CA ASP A 208 14.52 -14.73 -0.89
C ASP A 208 13.22 -14.77 -1.70
N SER A 209 12.50 -15.92 -1.70
CA SER A 209 11.25 -16.12 -2.46
C SER A 209 10.10 -16.62 -1.58
N THR A 210 10.08 -16.27 -0.31
CA THR A 210 9.09 -16.78 0.67
C THR A 210 7.65 -16.47 0.26
N GLY A 211 7.40 -15.25 -0.22
CA GLY A 211 6.08 -14.83 -0.67
C GLY A 211 5.56 -15.66 -1.84
N ARG A 212 6.43 -15.93 -2.82
CA ARG A 212 6.10 -16.79 -3.97
C ARG A 212 5.69 -18.19 -3.51
N ALA A 213 6.49 -18.83 -2.67
CA ALA A 213 6.21 -20.16 -2.14
C ALA A 213 4.85 -20.23 -1.42
N LEU A 214 4.51 -19.22 -0.62
CA LEU A 214 3.21 -19.13 0.05
C LEU A 214 2.06 -18.96 -0.95
N VAL A 215 2.19 -18.02 -1.89
CA VAL A 215 1.14 -17.71 -2.88
C VAL A 215 0.86 -18.92 -3.77
N GLU A 216 1.88 -19.63 -4.23
CA GLU A 216 1.73 -20.83 -5.08
C GLU A 216 0.94 -21.92 -4.36
N VAL A 217 1.27 -22.22 -3.10
CA VAL A 217 0.57 -23.23 -2.30
C VAL A 217 -0.87 -22.82 -2.01
N LEU A 218 -1.10 -21.58 -1.60
CA LEU A 218 -2.45 -21.07 -1.31
C LEU A 218 -3.32 -21.02 -2.57
N ALA A 219 -2.76 -20.56 -3.70
CA ALA A 219 -3.47 -20.52 -4.98
C ALA A 219 -3.83 -21.92 -5.48
N GLN A 220 -2.92 -22.90 -5.33
CA GLN A 220 -3.23 -24.28 -5.66
C GLN A 220 -4.39 -24.82 -4.82
N ARG A 221 -4.40 -24.57 -3.51
CA ARG A 221 -5.49 -24.98 -2.63
C ARG A 221 -6.82 -24.30 -2.97
N CYS A 222 -6.80 -23.01 -3.28
CA CYS A 222 -7.99 -22.30 -3.74
C CYS A 222 -8.57 -22.93 -5.03
N ARG A 223 -7.70 -23.28 -6.01
CA ARG A 223 -8.14 -23.94 -7.26
C ARG A 223 -8.67 -25.35 -7.06
N GLN A 224 -8.17 -26.07 -6.05
CA GLN A 224 -8.62 -27.43 -5.72
C GLN A 224 -9.93 -27.47 -4.93
N SER A 225 -10.36 -26.35 -4.35
CA SER A 225 -11.61 -26.28 -3.60
C SER A 225 -12.80 -26.15 -4.55
N GLU A 226 -13.75 -27.08 -4.45
CA GLU A 226 -15.00 -27.04 -5.21
C GLU A 226 -15.89 -25.84 -4.86
N ARG A 227 -15.70 -25.26 -3.66
CA ARG A 227 -16.48 -24.11 -3.14
C ARG A 227 -15.85 -22.76 -3.43
N ILE A 228 -14.66 -22.70 -4.02
CA ILE A 228 -14.00 -21.43 -4.35
C ILE A 228 -13.98 -21.23 -5.85
N LYS A 229 -14.59 -20.14 -6.32
CA LYS A 229 -14.53 -19.71 -7.72
C LYS A 229 -13.57 -18.51 -7.82
N VAL A 230 -12.46 -18.67 -8.55
CA VAL A 230 -11.47 -17.61 -8.76
C VAL A 230 -11.82 -16.82 -10.01
N PHE A 231 -12.06 -15.52 -9.87
CA PHE A 231 -12.34 -14.58 -10.95
C PHE A 231 -11.10 -13.69 -11.19
N ASN A 232 -10.25 -14.09 -12.15
CA ASN A 232 -9.12 -13.29 -12.60
C ASN A 232 -9.59 -12.14 -13.50
N HIS A 233 -8.80 -11.08 -13.59
CA HIS A 233 -9.10 -9.89 -14.41
C HIS A 233 -10.49 -9.29 -14.12
N CYS A 234 -10.96 -9.46 -12.90
CA CYS A 234 -12.21 -8.92 -12.40
C CYS A 234 -11.92 -7.66 -11.58
N PHE A 235 -12.03 -6.49 -12.22
CA PHE A 235 -11.83 -5.21 -11.56
C PHE A 235 -13.03 -4.88 -10.68
N VAL A 236 -12.79 -4.61 -9.40
CA VAL A 236 -13.83 -4.15 -8.46
C VAL A 236 -13.87 -2.63 -8.53
N ILE A 237 -14.97 -2.09 -9.06
CA ILE A 237 -15.16 -0.64 -9.23
C ILE A 237 -15.53 -0.01 -7.90
N ASP A 238 -16.57 -0.57 -7.23
CA ASP A 238 -17.08 -0.07 -5.96
C ASP A 238 -17.74 -1.17 -5.12
N LEU A 239 -17.75 -0.97 -3.80
CA LEU A 239 -18.58 -1.72 -2.87
C LEU A 239 -20.03 -1.27 -3.02
N VAL A 240 -20.95 -2.21 -3.12
CA VAL A 240 -22.39 -1.94 -3.17
C VAL A 240 -22.96 -1.99 -1.77
N THR A 241 -23.73 -0.97 -1.40
CA THR A 241 -24.34 -0.84 -0.07
C THR A 241 -25.87 -0.73 -0.14
N ASP A 242 -26.51 -1.11 0.94
CA ASP A 242 -27.92 -0.87 1.19
C ASP A 242 -28.08 -0.07 2.51
N PRO A 243 -28.58 1.18 2.47
CA PRO A 243 -28.97 1.94 1.28
C PRO A 243 -27.79 2.29 0.36
N PRO A 244 -28.04 2.56 -0.95
CA PRO A 244 -26.98 2.76 -1.96
C PRO A 244 -26.05 3.95 -1.71
N ALA A 245 -26.51 4.98 -1.00
CA ALA A 245 -25.71 6.16 -0.66
C ALA A 245 -24.50 5.81 0.23
N GLY A 246 -24.56 4.71 0.96
CA GLY A 246 -23.52 4.31 1.91
C GLY A 246 -23.55 5.16 3.19
N GLY A 247 -22.50 5.04 4.01
CA GLY A 247 -22.36 5.78 5.25
C GLY A 247 -22.81 5.03 6.49
N PRO A 248 -22.93 5.70 7.65
CA PRO A 248 -23.32 5.08 8.90
C PRO A 248 -24.69 4.39 8.82
N GLY A 249 -24.78 3.16 9.32
CA GLY A 249 -26.01 2.36 9.30
C GLY A 249 -26.29 1.65 7.98
N SER A 250 -25.46 1.85 6.95
CA SER A 250 -25.51 1.07 5.71
C SER A 250 -24.85 -0.29 5.88
N ARG A 251 -25.28 -1.25 5.03
CA ARG A 251 -24.70 -2.58 4.96
C ARG A 251 -24.02 -2.80 3.59
N CYS A 252 -22.85 -3.38 3.56
CA CYS A 252 -22.24 -3.88 2.33
C CYS A 252 -22.96 -5.17 1.89
N ILE A 253 -23.41 -5.21 0.64
CA ILE A 253 -24.15 -6.34 0.07
C ILE A 253 -23.43 -6.96 -1.13
N GLY A 254 -22.20 -6.54 -1.40
CA GLY A 254 -21.37 -7.04 -2.51
C GLY A 254 -20.59 -5.95 -3.21
N ALA A 255 -20.31 -6.15 -4.50
CA ALA A 255 -19.49 -5.25 -5.30
C ALA A 255 -20.01 -5.09 -6.74
N LEU A 256 -19.82 -3.88 -7.28
CA LEU A 256 -19.91 -3.60 -8.70
C LEU A 256 -18.56 -3.92 -9.33
N THR A 257 -18.55 -4.79 -10.33
CA THR A 257 -17.33 -5.30 -10.96
C THR A 257 -17.36 -5.14 -12.47
N PHE A 258 -16.17 -5.17 -13.06
CA PHE A 258 -15.99 -5.18 -14.51
C PHE A 258 -15.01 -6.29 -14.90
N HIS A 259 -15.39 -7.04 -15.92
CA HIS A 259 -14.53 -8.03 -16.54
C HIS A 259 -14.43 -7.75 -18.05
N PRO A 260 -13.23 -7.73 -18.67
CA PRO A 260 -13.06 -7.38 -20.09
C PRO A 260 -13.94 -8.19 -21.05
N ARG A 261 -14.24 -9.46 -20.71
CA ARG A 261 -15.08 -10.35 -21.52
C ARG A 261 -16.57 -10.23 -21.23
N PHE A 262 -16.96 -9.94 -19.96
CA PHE A 262 -18.35 -10.04 -19.50
C PHE A 262 -18.98 -8.68 -19.18
N GLY A 263 -18.21 -7.59 -19.27
CA GLY A 263 -18.66 -6.24 -18.95
C GLY A 263 -18.93 -6.03 -17.45
N TYR A 264 -19.88 -5.16 -17.16
CA TYR A 264 -20.28 -4.84 -15.80
C TYR A 264 -21.16 -5.94 -15.19
N GLN A 265 -20.88 -6.29 -13.94
CA GLN A 265 -21.59 -7.31 -13.18
C GLN A 265 -21.75 -6.87 -11.72
N LEU A 266 -22.84 -7.30 -11.10
CA LEU A 266 -23.04 -7.21 -9.65
C LEU A 266 -22.75 -8.57 -9.02
N ILE A 267 -21.74 -8.63 -8.17
CA ILE A 267 -21.51 -9.80 -7.32
C ILE A 267 -22.11 -9.48 -5.96
N LEU A 268 -23.22 -10.13 -5.66
CA LEU A 268 -23.96 -9.97 -4.40
C LEU A 268 -23.54 -11.05 -3.41
N ALA A 269 -23.22 -10.65 -2.19
CA ALA A 269 -22.68 -11.53 -1.16
C ALA A 269 -23.32 -11.24 0.21
N ARG A 270 -23.46 -12.28 1.02
CA ARG A 270 -23.91 -12.13 2.41
C ARG A 270 -22.86 -11.44 3.27
N ARG A 271 -21.55 -11.72 2.96
CA ARG A 271 -20.38 -11.04 3.55
C ARG A 271 -19.35 -10.76 2.47
N THR A 272 -18.71 -9.63 2.58
CA THR A 272 -17.61 -9.21 1.69
C THR A 272 -16.33 -9.04 2.50
N ILE A 273 -15.23 -9.63 2.04
CA ILE A 273 -13.90 -9.48 2.64
C ILE A 273 -13.02 -8.66 1.70
N LEU A 274 -12.53 -7.52 2.19
CA LEU A 274 -11.62 -6.65 1.45
C LEU A 274 -10.17 -7.01 1.80
N ALA A 275 -9.43 -7.54 0.82
CA ALA A 275 -8.02 -7.94 0.91
C ALA A 275 -7.21 -7.43 -0.29
N ALA A 276 -7.56 -6.23 -0.80
CA ALA A 276 -7.07 -5.69 -2.08
C ALA A 276 -5.73 -4.93 -1.97
N GLY A 277 -5.01 -5.07 -0.86
CA GLY A 277 -3.67 -4.51 -0.67
C GLY A 277 -3.65 -3.02 -0.40
N GLY A 278 -2.44 -2.44 -0.36
CA GLY A 278 -2.17 -1.05 -0.01
C GLY A 278 -2.14 -0.09 -1.21
N ALA A 279 -1.31 0.97 -1.10
CA ALA A 279 -1.30 2.09 -2.04
C ALA A 279 0.11 2.48 -2.53
N GLY A 280 1.07 1.54 -2.53
CA GLY A 280 2.48 1.88 -2.83
C GLY A 280 2.72 2.48 -4.21
N MET A 281 1.86 2.23 -5.19
CA MET A 281 1.95 2.80 -6.54
C MET A 281 1.62 4.31 -6.59
N LEU A 282 1.19 4.92 -5.50
CA LEU A 282 1.04 6.36 -5.40
C LEU A 282 2.39 7.09 -5.38
N TRP A 283 3.48 6.42 -5.06
CA TRP A 283 4.83 6.99 -5.05
C TRP A 283 5.62 6.59 -6.28
N ARG A 284 6.46 7.51 -6.78
CA ARG A 284 7.28 7.26 -7.95
C ARG A 284 8.26 6.11 -7.72
N GLU A 285 8.97 6.14 -6.59
CA GLU A 285 9.88 5.08 -6.17
C GLU A 285 9.10 4.12 -5.27
N THR A 286 8.88 2.90 -5.75
CA THR A 286 8.10 1.88 -5.04
C THR A 286 8.59 0.47 -5.38
N THR A 287 8.51 -0.44 -4.41
CA THR A 287 8.74 -1.88 -4.60
C THR A 287 7.48 -2.62 -5.02
N ASN A 288 6.34 -1.93 -4.99
CA ASN A 288 5.04 -2.56 -5.19
C ASN A 288 4.75 -2.82 -6.67
N PRO A 289 4.08 -3.93 -7.00
CA PRO A 289 3.59 -4.19 -8.35
C PRO A 289 2.53 -3.16 -8.76
N HIS A 290 2.35 -3.01 -10.06
CA HIS A 290 1.46 -2.01 -10.66
C HIS A 290 0.00 -2.08 -10.21
N VAL A 291 -0.43 -3.21 -9.67
CA VAL A 291 -1.80 -3.41 -9.16
C VAL A 291 -2.10 -2.73 -7.82
N THR A 292 -1.08 -2.23 -7.09
CA THR A 292 -1.22 -1.69 -5.72
C THR A 292 -1.55 -0.19 -5.74
N THR A 293 -2.74 0.16 -6.21
CA THR A 293 -3.18 1.51 -6.56
C THR A 293 -4.09 2.20 -5.51
N GLY A 294 -4.22 1.62 -4.30
CA GLY A 294 -5.04 2.20 -3.23
C GLY A 294 -6.53 1.94 -3.37
N ASP A 295 -6.92 0.94 -4.16
CA ASP A 295 -8.33 0.63 -4.45
C ASP A 295 -9.12 0.31 -3.17
N ALA A 296 -8.52 -0.44 -2.23
CA ALA A 296 -9.14 -0.77 -0.95
C ALA A 296 -9.55 0.49 -0.18
N MET A 297 -8.64 1.44 -0.04
CA MET A 297 -8.89 2.71 0.67
C MET A 297 -9.96 3.54 -0.02
N ALA A 298 -9.88 3.67 -1.35
CA ALA A 298 -10.80 4.47 -2.14
C ALA A 298 -12.23 3.90 -2.09
N MET A 299 -12.39 2.58 -2.23
CA MET A 299 -13.69 1.91 -2.13
C MET A 299 -14.30 2.04 -0.73
N CYS A 300 -13.51 1.83 0.34
CA CYS A 300 -13.94 2.03 1.72
C CYS A 300 -14.38 3.48 1.96
N PHE A 301 -13.59 4.45 1.51
CA PHE A 301 -13.91 5.86 1.64
C PHE A 301 -15.24 6.21 0.97
N ARG A 302 -15.43 5.80 -0.29
CA ARG A 302 -16.68 6.05 -1.03
C ARG A 302 -17.88 5.35 -0.41
N ALA A 303 -17.70 4.15 0.15
CA ALA A 303 -18.75 3.40 0.85
C ALA A 303 -19.07 3.97 2.24
N GLY A 304 -18.24 4.87 2.77
CA GLY A 304 -18.40 5.47 4.10
C GLY A 304 -17.90 4.59 5.25
N ALA A 305 -17.10 3.56 4.96
CA ALA A 305 -16.37 2.81 5.96
C ALA A 305 -15.25 3.67 6.57
N MET A 306 -14.94 3.43 7.85
CA MET A 306 -13.85 4.14 8.54
C MET A 306 -12.50 3.62 8.10
N LEU A 307 -11.57 4.53 7.84
CA LEU A 307 -10.16 4.28 7.58
C LEU A 307 -9.33 4.76 8.76
N ALA A 308 -8.13 4.21 8.96
CA ALA A 308 -7.23 4.63 10.04
C ALA A 308 -5.79 4.78 9.53
N ASP A 309 -5.06 5.73 10.13
CA ASP A 309 -3.61 5.94 10.01
C ASP A 309 -3.09 6.02 8.56
N LEU A 310 -3.82 6.65 7.67
CA LEU A 310 -3.48 6.70 6.23
C LEU A 310 -2.13 7.34 5.94
N GLU A 311 -1.62 8.20 6.82
CA GLU A 311 -0.30 8.84 6.69
C GLU A 311 0.87 7.89 6.93
N MET A 312 0.62 6.70 7.50
CA MET A 312 1.65 5.75 7.90
C MET A 312 2.06 4.86 6.72
N MET A 313 2.96 5.39 5.87
CA MET A 313 3.58 4.67 4.76
C MET A 313 5.03 4.35 5.07
N GLN A 314 5.38 3.06 5.13
CA GLN A 314 6.76 2.62 5.35
C GLN A 314 7.54 2.60 4.05
N PHE A 315 8.73 3.22 4.05
CA PHE A 315 9.69 3.16 2.95
C PHE A 315 10.76 2.11 3.26
N HIS A 316 11.03 1.22 2.30
CA HIS A 316 12.12 0.27 2.42
C HIS A 316 13.44 0.98 2.04
N PRO A 317 14.50 0.87 2.86
CA PRO A 317 15.74 1.61 2.65
C PRO A 317 16.47 1.22 1.37
N THR A 318 16.47 -0.07 1.00
CA THR A 318 17.33 -0.64 -0.02
C THR A 318 16.52 -1.26 -1.15
N THR A 319 16.37 -0.53 -2.26
CA THR A 319 15.88 -1.06 -3.52
C THR A 319 16.92 -0.81 -4.60
N LEU A 320 17.12 -1.75 -5.50
CA LEU A 320 18.06 -1.62 -6.60
C LEU A 320 17.74 -0.40 -7.45
N TYR A 321 18.69 0.52 -7.58
CA TYR A 321 18.51 1.79 -8.28
C TYR A 321 19.26 1.80 -9.59
N VAL A 322 18.60 1.28 -10.64
CA VAL A 322 19.13 1.29 -12.01
C VAL A 322 18.17 2.08 -12.90
N ALA A 323 18.72 2.93 -13.77
CA ALA A 323 17.91 3.73 -14.68
C ALA A 323 17.10 2.84 -15.63
N GLY A 324 15.80 3.11 -15.73
CA GLY A 324 14.87 2.35 -16.59
C GLY A 324 14.43 1.00 -16.03
N ALA A 325 14.90 0.59 -14.86
CA ALA A 325 14.45 -0.63 -14.18
C ALA A 325 13.28 -0.38 -13.23
N THR A 326 12.44 -1.39 -13.02
CA THR A 326 11.55 -1.46 -11.86
C THR A 326 12.38 -1.54 -10.58
N ARG A 327 11.90 -0.95 -9.49
CA ARG A 327 12.62 -0.95 -8.21
C ARG A 327 12.57 -2.35 -7.57
N SER A 328 13.51 -3.22 -7.94
CA SER A 328 13.65 -4.53 -7.32
C SER A 328 14.07 -4.37 -5.85
N LEU A 329 13.39 -5.05 -4.97
CA LEU A 329 13.72 -5.06 -3.55
C LEU A 329 15.08 -5.74 -3.33
N ILE A 330 15.95 -5.13 -2.53
CA ILE A 330 17.08 -5.81 -1.89
C ILE A 330 16.68 -6.00 -0.44
N SER A 331 16.31 -7.23 -0.10
CA SER A 331 15.77 -7.60 1.20
C SER A 331 16.62 -7.10 2.37
N GLU A 332 15.97 -6.82 3.48
CA GLU A 332 16.65 -6.47 4.74
C GLU A 332 17.57 -7.57 5.24
N ALA A 333 17.28 -8.83 4.92
CA ALA A 333 18.13 -9.96 5.23
C ALA A 333 19.59 -9.77 4.72
N VAL A 334 19.80 -9.06 3.60
CA VAL A 334 21.13 -8.74 3.07
C VAL A 334 21.90 -7.83 4.05
N ARG A 335 21.23 -6.88 4.71
CA ARG A 335 21.83 -6.06 5.77
C ARG A 335 22.05 -6.89 7.05
N GLY A 336 21.15 -7.84 7.32
CA GLY A 336 21.30 -8.84 8.39
C GLY A 336 22.53 -9.71 8.23
N GLU A 337 22.91 -10.07 6.99
CA GLU A 337 24.15 -10.79 6.65
C GLU A 337 25.40 -9.87 6.60
N GLY A 338 25.28 -8.64 7.10
CA GLY A 338 26.40 -7.70 7.25
C GLY A 338 26.61 -6.71 6.08
N GLY A 339 25.66 -6.60 5.17
CA GLY A 339 25.71 -5.58 4.09
C GLY A 339 25.83 -4.17 4.65
N LYS A 340 26.79 -3.37 4.12
CA LYS A 340 27.14 -2.03 4.61
C LYS A 340 26.67 -0.96 3.64
N LEU A 341 26.04 0.10 4.16
CA LEU A 341 25.64 1.27 3.37
C LEU A 341 26.81 2.24 3.26
N VAL A 342 27.23 2.50 2.02
CA VAL A 342 28.35 3.38 1.71
C VAL A 342 27.96 4.42 0.67
N ASP A 343 28.65 5.56 0.68
CA ASP A 343 28.53 6.58 -0.36
C ASP A 343 29.44 6.29 -1.56
N ARG A 344 29.47 7.21 -2.55
CA ARG A 344 30.29 7.09 -3.75
C ARG A 344 31.80 7.04 -3.45
N GLN A 345 32.24 7.58 -2.31
CA GLN A 345 33.63 7.56 -1.85
C GLN A 345 33.97 6.29 -1.05
N GLY A 346 33.00 5.41 -0.81
CA GLY A 346 33.15 4.21 -0.01
C GLY A 346 33.02 4.46 1.50
N TYR A 347 32.59 5.66 1.93
CA TYR A 347 32.41 5.98 3.32
C TYR A 347 31.12 5.33 3.87
N ARG A 348 31.25 4.52 4.92
CA ARG A 348 30.15 3.91 5.65
C ARG A 348 29.50 4.93 6.59
N PHE A 349 28.36 5.48 6.19
CA PHE A 349 27.74 6.61 6.87
C PHE A 349 26.73 6.25 7.98
N MET A 350 26.18 5.04 8.01
CA MET A 350 25.13 4.68 8.99
C MET A 350 25.53 4.89 10.44
N PRO A 351 26.78 4.61 10.88
CA PRO A 351 27.19 4.87 12.26
C PRO A 351 27.10 6.34 12.71
N ASP A 352 27.07 7.30 11.78
CA ASP A 352 26.88 8.72 12.11
C ASP A 352 25.43 9.04 12.50
N TYR A 353 24.47 8.18 12.15
CA TYR A 353 23.05 8.40 12.32
C TYR A 353 22.42 7.55 13.42
N ASP A 354 22.91 6.31 13.60
CA ASP A 354 22.37 5.39 14.60
C ASP A 354 23.45 4.39 15.06
N PRO A 355 23.58 4.10 16.38
CA PRO A 355 24.57 3.16 16.90
C PRO A 355 24.36 1.72 16.42
N THR A 356 23.14 1.31 16.07
CA THR A 356 22.85 -0.01 15.49
C THR A 356 23.11 -0.07 13.98
N ALA A 357 23.47 1.07 13.40
CA ALA A 357 23.87 1.26 12.00
C ALA A 357 22.85 0.66 11.01
N GLU A 358 23.26 -0.26 10.14
CA GLU A 358 22.41 -0.85 9.11
C GLU A 358 21.26 -1.72 9.64
N LEU A 359 21.31 -2.10 10.92
CA LEU A 359 20.26 -2.86 11.62
C LEU A 359 19.28 -1.97 12.39
N ALA A 360 19.40 -0.65 12.30
CA ALA A 360 18.40 0.28 12.81
C ALA A 360 17.03 0.04 12.12
N PRO A 361 15.91 0.46 12.73
CA PRO A 361 14.60 0.38 12.13
C PRO A 361 14.54 1.05 10.74
N ARG A 362 13.66 0.55 9.87
CA ARG A 362 13.58 0.98 8.45
C ARG A 362 13.38 2.47 8.25
N ASP A 363 12.59 3.10 9.12
CA ASP A 363 12.35 4.55 9.09
C ASP A 363 13.63 5.34 9.37
N VAL A 364 14.44 4.90 10.33
CA VAL A 364 15.74 5.50 10.67
C VAL A 364 16.71 5.37 9.49
N VAL A 365 16.88 4.15 8.95
CA VAL A 365 17.79 3.91 7.82
C VAL A 365 17.35 4.70 6.58
N SER A 366 16.04 4.73 6.28
CA SER A 366 15.52 5.48 5.12
C SER A 366 15.76 6.98 5.25
N ARG A 367 15.55 7.55 6.44
CA ARG A 367 15.87 8.96 6.73
C ARG A 367 17.36 9.26 6.63
N ALA A 368 18.19 8.37 7.17
CA ALA A 368 19.65 8.50 7.10
C ALA A 368 20.15 8.51 5.64
N ILE A 369 19.68 7.58 4.80
CA ILE A 369 20.00 7.54 3.38
C ILE A 369 19.58 8.84 2.70
N LEU A 370 18.34 9.31 2.91
CA LEU A 370 17.85 10.54 2.31
C LEU A 370 18.70 11.76 2.74
N ALA A 371 18.99 11.89 4.03
CA ALA A 371 19.82 12.97 4.58
C ALA A 371 21.25 12.92 4.00
N HIS A 372 21.84 11.72 3.88
CA HIS A 372 23.17 11.54 3.33
C HIS A 372 23.22 11.86 1.82
N MET A 373 22.20 11.45 1.06
CA MET A 373 22.08 11.79 -0.37
C MET A 373 21.99 13.31 -0.58
N VAL A 374 21.22 14.02 0.26
CA VAL A 374 21.14 15.50 0.22
C VAL A 374 22.51 16.11 0.56
N LYS A 375 23.16 15.66 1.64
CA LYS A 375 24.48 16.15 2.08
C LYS A 375 25.56 15.96 1.02
N THR A 376 25.53 14.84 0.28
CA THR A 376 26.55 14.50 -0.74
C THR A 376 26.13 14.89 -2.17
N ASN A 377 24.98 15.52 -2.34
CA ASN A 377 24.36 15.82 -3.64
C ASN A 377 24.33 14.60 -4.57
N SER A 378 23.93 13.45 -4.03
CA SER A 378 23.87 12.18 -4.74
C SER A 378 22.43 11.76 -4.98
N THR A 379 22.18 11.03 -6.08
CA THR A 379 20.85 10.47 -6.42
C THR A 379 20.58 9.11 -5.78
N HIS A 380 21.61 8.46 -5.23
CA HIS A 380 21.55 7.15 -4.61
C HIS A 380 22.78 6.92 -3.71
N VAL A 381 22.73 5.88 -2.92
CA VAL A 381 23.87 5.34 -2.17
C VAL A 381 24.17 3.92 -2.62
N PHE A 382 25.12 3.24 -2.01
CA PHE A 382 25.49 1.89 -2.37
C PHE A 382 25.38 0.95 -1.17
N LEU A 383 25.04 -0.32 -1.45
CA LEU A 383 25.12 -1.42 -0.49
C LEU A 383 26.32 -2.29 -0.87
N ASP A 384 27.30 -2.36 0.02
CA ASP A 384 28.48 -3.20 -0.10
C ASP A 384 28.26 -4.57 0.54
N VAL A 385 28.22 -5.60 -0.30
CA VAL A 385 28.01 -7.01 0.08
C VAL A 385 29.16 -7.91 -0.34
N ARG A 386 30.23 -7.34 -0.89
CA ARG A 386 31.37 -8.08 -1.47
C ARG A 386 32.07 -9.02 -0.48
N HIS A 387 32.01 -8.72 0.82
CA HIS A 387 32.56 -9.57 1.87
C HIS A 387 31.85 -10.92 2.03
N ILE A 388 30.60 -11.05 1.53
CA ILE A 388 29.83 -12.32 1.54
C ILE A 388 30.42 -13.29 0.51
N GLY A 389 30.92 -12.78 -0.62
CA GLY A 389 31.41 -13.55 -1.75
C GLY A 389 30.30 -13.98 -2.71
N ALA A 390 30.62 -14.04 -4.01
CA ALA A 390 29.65 -14.24 -5.08
C ALA A 390 28.83 -15.54 -4.95
N GLU A 391 29.49 -16.67 -4.65
CA GLU A 391 28.82 -17.97 -4.53
C GLU A 391 27.88 -18.03 -3.32
N ALA A 392 28.33 -17.55 -2.16
CA ALA A 392 27.53 -17.53 -0.93
C ALA A 392 26.34 -16.56 -1.07
N PHE A 393 26.53 -15.41 -1.72
CA PHE A 393 25.47 -14.46 -1.99
C PHE A 393 24.40 -15.06 -2.92
N ALA A 394 24.80 -15.66 -4.04
CA ALA A 394 23.90 -16.28 -5.00
C ALA A 394 23.12 -17.48 -4.38
N ALA A 395 23.76 -18.25 -3.50
CA ALA A 395 23.11 -19.36 -2.80
C ALA A 395 22.07 -18.86 -1.77
N ARG A 396 22.37 -17.75 -1.06
CA ARG A 396 21.50 -17.21 0.00
C ARG A 396 20.39 -16.32 -0.55
N PHE A 397 20.65 -15.57 -1.64
CA PHE A 397 19.76 -14.57 -2.24
C PHE A 397 19.64 -14.75 -3.77
N PRO A 398 19.09 -15.89 -4.23
CA PRO A 398 19.12 -16.23 -5.67
C PRO A 398 18.31 -15.27 -6.55
N ASP A 399 17.19 -14.72 -6.07
CA ASP A 399 16.38 -13.78 -6.84
C ASP A 399 17.03 -12.39 -6.89
N ILE A 400 17.67 -11.93 -5.79
CA ILE A 400 18.42 -10.68 -5.76
C ILE A 400 19.66 -10.77 -6.64
N ASP A 401 20.42 -11.87 -6.59
CA ASP A 401 21.59 -12.11 -7.44
C ASP A 401 21.19 -12.06 -8.92
N ARG A 402 20.12 -12.77 -9.28
CA ARG A 402 19.59 -12.78 -10.65
C ARG A 402 19.18 -11.37 -11.10
N ALA A 403 18.50 -10.62 -10.22
CA ALA A 403 18.09 -9.24 -10.52
C ALA A 403 19.30 -8.32 -10.74
N CYS A 404 20.34 -8.41 -9.90
CA CYS A 404 21.57 -7.64 -10.08
C CYS A 404 22.27 -8.00 -11.40
N ARG A 405 22.48 -9.29 -11.68
CA ARG A 405 23.15 -9.77 -12.89
C ARG A 405 22.41 -9.41 -14.18
N ALA A 406 21.07 -9.33 -14.14
CA ALA A 406 20.27 -8.87 -15.28
C ALA A 406 20.61 -7.43 -15.72
N PHE A 407 21.16 -6.62 -14.81
CA PHE A 407 21.65 -5.27 -15.09
C PHE A 407 23.18 -5.17 -15.19
N GLY A 408 23.88 -6.30 -15.27
CA GLY A 408 25.33 -6.35 -15.37
C GLY A 408 26.08 -6.02 -14.07
N ILE A 409 25.42 -6.14 -12.91
CA ILE A 409 25.99 -5.92 -11.58
C ILE A 409 26.32 -7.27 -10.96
N ASP A 410 27.59 -7.51 -10.58
CA ASP A 410 28.02 -8.70 -9.85
C ASP A 410 28.13 -8.38 -8.35
N PRO A 411 27.25 -8.93 -7.48
CA PRO A 411 27.30 -8.69 -6.04
C PRO A 411 28.62 -9.10 -5.38
N GLY A 412 29.38 -10.01 -5.99
CA GLY A 412 30.69 -10.44 -5.48
C GLY A 412 31.82 -9.41 -5.68
N SER A 413 31.68 -8.51 -6.66
CA SER A 413 32.72 -7.53 -7.01
C SER A 413 32.26 -6.08 -7.02
N ASP A 414 30.98 -5.83 -7.28
CA ASP A 414 30.43 -4.50 -7.47
C ASP A 414 29.69 -4.00 -6.23
N LEU A 415 29.62 -2.69 -6.08
CA LEU A 415 28.73 -2.04 -5.14
C LEU A 415 27.30 -1.99 -5.73
N LEU A 416 26.30 -2.39 -4.95
CA LEU A 416 24.91 -2.38 -5.38
C LEU A 416 24.33 -0.97 -5.23
N PRO A 417 23.95 -0.26 -6.31
CA PRO A 417 23.31 1.04 -6.19
C PRO A 417 21.92 0.89 -5.58
N VAL A 418 21.65 1.59 -4.48
CA VAL A 418 20.38 1.48 -3.74
C VAL A 418 19.77 2.83 -3.42
N HIS A 419 18.42 2.83 -3.31
CA HIS A 419 17.62 4.01 -3.02
C HIS A 419 16.40 3.60 -2.19
N PRO A 420 15.90 4.42 -1.25
CA PRO A 420 14.66 4.13 -0.55
C PRO A 420 13.45 4.15 -1.50
N ALA A 421 12.44 3.32 -1.21
CA ALA A 421 11.21 3.27 -1.99
C ALA A 421 9.99 2.95 -1.09
N ALA A 422 8.81 3.44 -1.48
CA ALA A 422 7.55 3.09 -0.85
C ALA A 422 7.34 1.58 -0.87
N HIS A 423 6.98 0.97 0.27
CA HIS A 423 7.06 -0.48 0.43
C HIS A 423 5.81 -1.08 1.06
N TYR A 424 5.37 -0.59 2.22
CA TYR A 424 4.24 -1.15 2.95
C TYR A 424 3.35 -0.05 3.53
N HIS A 425 2.05 -0.09 3.21
CA HIS A 425 1.07 0.84 3.75
C HIS A 425 0.51 0.29 5.07
N ILE A 426 0.77 0.99 6.18
CA ILE A 426 0.34 0.55 7.52
C ILE A 426 -1.13 0.88 7.76
N GLY A 427 -1.57 2.05 7.29
CA GLY A 427 -2.96 2.48 7.36
C GLY A 427 -3.87 1.74 6.37
N GLY A 428 -5.19 1.87 6.55
CA GLY A 428 -6.17 1.23 5.69
C GLY A 428 -7.58 1.21 6.31
N ALA A 429 -8.42 0.27 5.91
CA ALA A 429 -9.72 0.06 6.53
C ALA A 429 -9.55 -0.24 8.03
N SER A 430 -10.17 0.56 8.89
CA SER A 430 -10.14 0.34 10.34
C SER A 430 -10.92 -0.92 10.70
N VAL A 431 -10.28 -1.86 11.37
CA VAL A 431 -10.86 -3.15 11.73
C VAL A 431 -10.64 -3.51 13.20
N ASP A 432 -11.53 -4.34 13.71
CA ASP A 432 -11.29 -5.06 14.97
C ASP A 432 -10.41 -6.31 14.74
N LEU A 433 -10.15 -7.05 15.81
CA LEU A 433 -9.29 -8.24 15.77
C LEU A 433 -9.86 -9.36 14.87
N ASP A 434 -11.16 -9.37 14.60
CA ASP A 434 -11.85 -10.33 13.74
C ASP A 434 -11.97 -9.85 12.29
N GLY A 435 -11.49 -8.65 11.99
CA GLY A 435 -11.52 -8.03 10.67
C GLY A 435 -12.84 -7.30 10.36
N ARG A 436 -13.74 -7.07 11.33
CA ARG A 436 -14.95 -6.27 11.10
C ARG A 436 -14.60 -4.82 10.89
N THR A 437 -15.16 -4.23 9.86
CA THR A 437 -15.08 -2.78 9.62
C THR A 437 -16.25 -2.05 10.29
N SER A 438 -16.27 -0.73 10.18
CA SER A 438 -17.40 0.10 10.63
C SER A 438 -18.65 -0.01 9.74
N LEU A 439 -18.57 -0.71 8.60
CA LEU A 439 -19.68 -0.94 7.67
C LEU A 439 -20.15 -2.39 7.81
N ASP A 440 -21.41 -2.60 8.22
CA ASP A 440 -21.95 -3.95 8.35
C ASP A 440 -21.84 -4.73 7.04
N GLY A 441 -21.61 -6.04 7.13
CA GLY A 441 -21.42 -6.92 5.97
C GLY A 441 -20.06 -6.81 5.30
N LEU A 442 -19.19 -5.85 5.71
CA LEU A 442 -17.84 -5.67 5.21
C LEU A 442 -16.80 -6.03 6.28
N LEU A 443 -15.92 -6.94 5.93
CA LEU A 443 -14.71 -7.25 6.70
C LEU A 443 -13.47 -6.85 5.88
N ALA A 444 -12.30 -6.70 6.53
CA ALA A 444 -11.05 -6.46 5.83
C ALA A 444 -9.87 -7.15 6.53
N CYS A 445 -8.85 -7.54 5.74
CA CYS A 445 -7.62 -8.15 6.25
C CYS A 445 -6.43 -7.90 5.31
N GLY A 446 -5.20 -8.14 5.80
CA GLY A 446 -3.96 -7.88 5.09
C GLY A 446 -3.68 -6.39 4.94
N GLU A 447 -2.77 -6.01 4.05
CA GLU A 447 -2.27 -4.63 3.88
C GLU A 447 -3.36 -3.58 3.57
N GLY A 448 -4.55 -3.98 3.14
CA GLY A 448 -5.69 -3.08 2.94
C GLY A 448 -6.43 -2.71 4.22
N ALA A 449 -6.11 -3.36 5.34
CA ALA A 449 -6.70 -3.15 6.66
C ALA A 449 -5.70 -2.53 7.63
N CYS A 450 -6.17 -1.64 8.49
CA CYS A 450 -5.42 -1.16 9.65
C CYS A 450 -5.87 -1.94 10.89
N THR A 451 -5.08 -2.95 11.25
CA THR A 451 -5.33 -3.85 12.39
C THR A 451 -4.81 -3.30 13.70
N LEU A 452 -4.06 -2.20 13.67
CA LEU A 452 -3.29 -1.61 14.78
C LEU A 452 -2.11 -2.47 15.26
N LEU A 453 -1.76 -3.53 14.54
CA LEU A 453 -0.58 -4.36 14.83
C LEU A 453 0.72 -3.56 14.72
N HIS A 454 0.85 -2.78 13.64
CA HIS A 454 2.12 -2.16 13.25
C HIS A 454 2.36 -0.79 13.86
N GLY A 455 1.35 -0.16 14.44
CA GLY A 455 1.47 1.19 14.98
C GLY A 455 2.00 2.20 13.96
N ALA A 456 3.01 2.97 14.32
CA ALA A 456 3.61 3.98 13.44
C ALA A 456 4.78 3.44 12.58
N ASN A 457 5.19 2.18 12.76
CA ASN A 457 6.26 1.56 11.96
C ASN A 457 6.18 0.03 12.06
N ARG A 458 6.19 -0.65 10.93
CA ARG A 458 6.08 -2.11 10.86
C ARG A 458 7.43 -2.77 11.12
N LEU A 459 7.47 -3.71 12.07
CA LEU A 459 8.60 -4.60 12.25
C LEU A 459 8.72 -5.53 11.02
N ALA A 460 9.92 -5.72 10.53
CA ALA A 460 10.20 -6.54 9.36
C ALA A 460 9.60 -7.96 9.51
N SER A 461 9.14 -8.54 8.40
CA SER A 461 8.57 -9.90 8.32
C SER A 461 7.30 -10.18 9.14
N ASN A 462 6.71 -9.17 9.83
CA ASN A 462 5.42 -9.32 10.50
C ASN A 462 4.21 -9.27 9.53
N SER A 463 4.33 -8.69 8.33
CA SER A 463 3.19 -8.50 7.43
C SER A 463 2.62 -9.80 6.84
N LEU A 464 3.46 -10.78 6.50
CA LEU A 464 2.98 -12.06 5.99
C LEU A 464 2.33 -12.91 7.10
N ILE A 465 2.83 -12.81 8.34
CA ILE A 465 2.19 -13.43 9.51
C ILE A 465 0.84 -12.78 9.79
N GLU A 466 0.76 -11.44 9.80
CA GLU A 466 -0.52 -10.74 9.90
C GLU A 466 -1.51 -11.22 8.83
N ALA A 467 -1.06 -11.30 7.57
CA ALA A 467 -1.90 -11.74 6.46
C ALA A 467 -2.46 -13.17 6.67
N LEU A 468 -1.66 -14.09 7.20
CA LEU A 468 -2.09 -15.45 7.51
C LEU A 468 -3.05 -15.51 8.69
N VAL A 469 -2.70 -14.85 9.81
CA VAL A 469 -3.49 -14.88 11.05
C VAL A 469 -4.82 -14.15 10.87
N CYS A 470 -4.78 -12.89 10.43
CA CYS A 470 -5.98 -12.08 10.25
C CYS A 470 -6.83 -12.58 9.08
N GLY A 471 -6.22 -13.05 8.00
CA GLY A 471 -6.95 -13.65 6.88
C GLY A 471 -7.74 -14.87 7.31
N ARG A 472 -7.15 -15.75 8.12
CA ARG A 472 -7.85 -16.91 8.69
C ARG A 472 -9.04 -16.50 9.55
N ARG A 473 -8.84 -15.58 10.51
CA ARG A 473 -9.92 -15.13 11.42
C ARG A 473 -11.07 -14.46 10.67
N CYS A 474 -10.71 -13.57 9.76
CA CYS A 474 -11.66 -12.85 8.92
C CYS A 474 -12.49 -13.82 8.05
N GLY A 475 -11.84 -14.81 7.43
CA GLY A 475 -12.50 -15.83 6.61
C GLY A 475 -13.44 -16.73 7.42
N GLU A 476 -12.98 -17.20 8.57
CA GLU A 476 -13.81 -18.02 9.48
C GLU A 476 -15.06 -17.27 9.95
N LEU A 477 -14.87 -16.01 10.38
CA LEU A 477 -15.98 -15.18 10.82
C LEU A 477 -16.98 -14.93 9.69
N ALA A 478 -16.48 -14.47 8.52
CA ALA A 478 -17.34 -14.18 7.37
C ALA A 478 -18.12 -15.40 6.92
N GLY A 479 -17.49 -16.57 6.90
CA GLY A 479 -18.13 -17.83 6.53
C GLY A 479 -19.25 -18.23 7.50
N ARG A 480 -18.99 -18.18 8.81
CA ARG A 480 -20.02 -18.48 9.85
C ARG A 480 -21.19 -17.51 9.78
N GLU A 481 -20.90 -16.21 9.74
CA GLU A 481 -21.95 -15.19 9.66
C GLU A 481 -22.76 -15.29 8.37
N ALA A 482 -22.13 -15.65 7.25
CA ALA A 482 -22.83 -15.86 5.99
C ALA A 482 -23.77 -17.09 6.06
N ALA A 483 -23.34 -18.17 6.71
CA ALA A 483 -24.17 -19.37 6.91
C ALA A 483 -25.41 -19.11 7.79
N GLU A 484 -25.30 -18.19 8.76
CA GLU A 484 -26.40 -17.78 9.65
C GLU A 484 -27.38 -16.80 8.98
N CYS A 485 -26.95 -16.10 7.90
CA CYS A 485 -27.82 -15.17 7.18
C CYS A 485 -28.85 -15.91 6.35
N ALA A 486 -30.12 -15.47 6.41
CA ALA A 486 -31.15 -15.94 5.50
C ALA A 486 -30.76 -15.65 4.05
N ALA A 487 -31.03 -16.60 3.15
CA ALA A 487 -30.78 -16.40 1.73
C ALA A 487 -31.67 -15.25 1.20
N SER A 488 -31.06 -14.18 0.72
CA SER A 488 -31.78 -13.20 -0.10
C SER A 488 -31.72 -13.69 -1.54
N GLU A 489 -32.84 -14.16 -2.06
CA GLU A 489 -32.95 -14.64 -3.44
C GLU A 489 -33.13 -13.49 -4.44
N ALA A 490 -33.42 -12.28 -3.95
CA ALA A 490 -33.69 -11.13 -4.80
C ALA A 490 -32.58 -10.08 -4.69
N ALA A 491 -32.06 -9.66 -5.84
CA ALA A 491 -31.16 -8.52 -5.91
C ALA A 491 -31.92 -7.23 -5.56
N PRO A 492 -31.35 -6.35 -4.74
CA PRO A 492 -31.95 -5.06 -4.45
C PRO A 492 -32.04 -4.23 -5.73
N ARG A 493 -33.12 -3.47 -5.85
CA ARG A 493 -33.27 -2.51 -6.95
C ARG A 493 -32.46 -1.27 -6.64
N ILE A 494 -31.32 -1.12 -7.32
CA ILE A 494 -30.42 0.02 -7.20
C ILE A 494 -30.35 0.71 -8.56
N GLU A 495 -30.62 1.99 -8.55
CA GLU A 495 -30.44 2.87 -9.70
C GLU A 495 -29.59 4.05 -9.26
N TRP A 496 -28.43 4.21 -9.87
CA TRP A 496 -27.49 5.28 -9.55
C TRP A 496 -27.13 6.03 -10.83
N TYR A 497 -27.24 7.33 -10.78
CA TYR A 497 -26.94 8.22 -11.88
C TYR A 497 -25.84 9.19 -11.48
N ASN A 498 -24.82 9.29 -12.30
CA ASN A 498 -23.82 10.34 -12.20
C ASN A 498 -24.11 11.41 -13.28
N PRO A 499 -24.17 12.70 -12.91
CA PRO A 499 -24.39 13.74 -13.90
C PRO A 499 -23.24 13.77 -14.92
N PRO A 500 -23.51 14.02 -16.21
CA PRO A 500 -22.49 14.16 -17.24
C PRO A 500 -21.58 15.35 -16.94
N SER A 501 -20.29 15.21 -17.21
CA SER A 501 -19.32 16.27 -17.06
C SER A 501 -19.09 17.02 -18.37
N GLU A 502 -19.13 18.35 -18.31
CA GLU A 502 -18.78 19.26 -19.41
C GLU A 502 -17.30 19.65 -19.42
N ARG A 503 -16.52 19.24 -18.38
CA ARG A 503 -15.09 19.58 -18.28
C ARG A 503 -14.26 18.78 -19.26
N THR A 504 -13.15 19.38 -19.70
CA THR A 504 -12.16 18.70 -20.55
C THR A 504 -11.58 17.47 -19.84
N GLU A 505 -11.43 16.39 -20.56
CA GLU A 505 -10.74 15.19 -20.10
C GLU A 505 -9.23 15.45 -20.05
N LEU A 506 -8.58 14.98 -18.97
CA LEU A 506 -7.14 15.06 -18.78
C LEU A 506 -6.49 13.73 -19.18
N ASP A 507 -5.24 13.79 -19.66
CA ASP A 507 -4.47 12.59 -19.98
C ASP A 507 -4.20 11.76 -18.70
N LEU A 508 -4.66 10.50 -18.70
CA LEU A 508 -4.57 9.60 -17.56
C LEU A 508 -3.12 9.27 -17.19
N ALA A 509 -2.26 9.10 -18.22
CA ALA A 509 -0.86 8.75 -17.99
C ALA A 509 -0.11 9.93 -17.37
N ASP A 510 -0.42 11.14 -17.83
CA ASP A 510 0.18 12.38 -17.32
C ASP A 510 -0.24 12.64 -15.85
N ILE A 511 -1.52 12.51 -15.54
CA ILE A 511 -2.03 12.62 -14.15
C ILE A 511 -1.39 11.57 -13.24
N ARG A 512 -1.35 10.29 -13.68
CA ARG A 512 -0.74 9.20 -12.92
C ARG A 512 0.74 9.49 -12.60
N ASN A 513 1.53 9.91 -13.60
CA ASN A 513 2.95 10.18 -13.44
C ASN A 513 3.19 11.44 -12.58
N SER A 514 2.40 12.48 -12.78
CA SER A 514 2.47 13.72 -12.00
C SER A 514 2.09 13.47 -10.54
N LEU A 515 1.02 12.73 -10.27
CA LEU A 515 0.61 12.33 -8.93
C LEU A 515 1.73 11.57 -8.21
N ARG A 516 2.29 10.55 -8.84
CA ARG A 516 3.39 9.75 -8.28
C ARG A 516 4.61 10.61 -7.96
N SER A 517 4.91 11.60 -8.79
CA SER A 517 6.03 12.53 -8.58
C SER A 517 5.76 13.51 -7.43
N VAL A 518 4.54 14.03 -7.30
CA VAL A 518 4.12 14.91 -6.20
C VAL A 518 4.12 14.15 -4.88
N MET A 519 3.51 12.96 -4.82
CA MET A 519 3.48 12.12 -3.63
C MET A 519 4.90 11.74 -3.17
N TRP A 520 5.80 11.42 -4.11
CA TRP A 520 7.19 11.14 -3.77
C TRP A 520 7.90 12.33 -3.11
N ARG A 521 7.76 13.53 -3.68
CA ARG A 521 8.48 14.72 -3.21
C ARG A 521 7.90 15.32 -1.92
N ASN A 522 6.57 15.34 -1.79
CA ASN A 522 5.87 16.12 -0.77
C ASN A 522 5.28 15.27 0.34
N VAL A 523 4.92 14.00 0.04
CA VAL A 523 4.30 13.04 0.98
C VAL A 523 5.19 11.80 1.13
N GLY A 524 6.50 11.96 0.89
CA GLY A 524 7.51 10.93 0.98
C GLY A 524 8.04 10.70 2.40
N ILE A 525 9.36 10.42 2.50
CA ILE A 525 10.04 10.14 3.76
C ILE A 525 10.07 11.38 4.65
N ALA A 526 10.45 12.54 4.09
CA ALA A 526 10.48 13.83 4.80
C ALA A 526 9.34 14.72 4.32
N ARG A 527 8.58 15.28 5.25
CA ARG A 527 7.33 16.00 4.99
C ARG A 527 7.37 17.39 5.66
N ARG A 528 6.72 18.37 5.02
CA ARG A 528 6.51 19.72 5.58
C ARG A 528 5.06 20.15 5.37
N GLY A 529 4.48 20.85 6.33
CA GLY A 529 3.08 21.30 6.26
C GLY A 529 2.75 22.10 5.01
N GLU A 530 3.61 23.04 4.61
CA GLU A 530 3.45 23.82 3.39
C GLU A 530 3.32 22.95 2.14
N ARG A 531 4.23 21.98 1.95
CA ARG A 531 4.22 21.05 0.81
C ARG A 531 3.05 20.05 0.85
N LEU A 532 2.62 19.66 2.05
CA LEU A 532 1.44 18.83 2.22
C LEU A 532 0.17 19.59 1.81
N SER A 533 0.05 20.86 2.20
CA SER A 533 -1.06 21.75 1.80
C SER A 533 -1.08 21.93 0.27
N GLU A 534 0.05 22.26 -0.34
CA GLU A 534 0.18 22.35 -1.80
C GLU A 534 -0.25 21.04 -2.50
N THR A 535 0.12 19.91 -1.93
CA THR A 535 -0.27 18.59 -2.49
C THR A 535 -1.77 18.39 -2.44
N ILE A 536 -2.42 18.76 -1.34
CA ILE A 536 -3.88 18.70 -1.20
C ILE A 536 -4.55 19.55 -2.27
N ASP A 537 -4.07 20.78 -2.50
CA ASP A 537 -4.61 21.68 -3.53
C ASP A 537 -4.44 21.11 -4.94
N ILE A 538 -3.26 20.57 -5.25
CA ILE A 538 -2.98 19.92 -6.54
C ILE A 538 -3.88 18.70 -6.76
N VAL A 539 -3.98 17.82 -5.76
CA VAL A 539 -4.82 16.62 -5.84
C VAL A 539 -6.30 17.01 -5.92
N ALA A 540 -6.75 18.03 -5.18
CA ALA A 540 -8.10 18.55 -5.28
C ALA A 540 -8.40 19.14 -6.68
N PHE A 541 -7.42 19.83 -7.27
CA PHE A 541 -7.54 20.33 -8.65
C PHE A 541 -7.74 19.19 -9.65
N TRP A 542 -6.88 18.17 -9.66
CA TRP A 542 -7.04 17.02 -10.55
C TRP A 542 -8.35 16.26 -10.30
N GLY A 543 -8.74 16.14 -9.03
CA GLY A 543 -10.00 15.50 -8.65
C GLY A 543 -11.24 16.15 -9.30
N ARG A 544 -11.24 17.48 -9.48
CA ARG A 544 -12.37 18.19 -10.14
C ARG A 544 -12.56 17.79 -11.59
N TYR A 545 -11.50 17.36 -12.27
CA TYR A 545 -11.54 16.94 -13.67
C TYR A 545 -11.67 15.43 -13.83
N MET A 546 -11.18 14.66 -12.89
CA MET A 546 -11.14 13.22 -12.98
C MET A 546 -12.33 12.52 -12.30
N LEU A 547 -12.80 13.06 -11.15
CA LEU A 547 -13.89 12.42 -10.40
C LEU A 547 -15.28 12.80 -10.89
N ASP A 548 -15.41 13.80 -11.77
CA ASP A 548 -16.67 14.11 -12.44
C ASP A 548 -16.88 13.30 -13.74
N LYS A 549 -15.86 12.55 -14.18
CA LYS A 549 -15.90 11.68 -15.36
C LYS A 549 -16.38 10.28 -15.04
N GLU A 550 -17.03 9.64 -15.98
CA GLU A 550 -17.23 8.20 -16.02
C GLU A 550 -16.27 7.59 -17.04
N PHE A 551 -15.40 6.72 -16.55
CA PHE A 551 -14.51 5.93 -17.39
C PHE A 551 -15.12 4.55 -17.64
N ASN A 552 -14.73 3.93 -18.76
CA ASN A 552 -15.23 2.61 -19.18
C ASN A 552 -14.18 1.51 -19.05
N ASP A 553 -13.05 1.81 -18.43
CA ASP A 553 -11.90 0.92 -18.34
C ASP A 553 -11.18 1.06 -16.98
N PRO A 554 -10.44 0.01 -16.59
CA PRO A 554 -9.69 -0.01 -15.33
C PRO A 554 -8.68 1.13 -15.17
N ALA A 555 -8.06 1.61 -16.24
CA ALA A 555 -7.03 2.65 -16.15
C ALA A 555 -7.59 3.97 -15.60
N GLY A 556 -8.80 4.35 -16.02
CA GLY A 556 -9.50 5.53 -15.51
C GLY A 556 -9.90 5.36 -14.04
N TRP A 557 -10.49 4.22 -13.68
CA TRP A 557 -10.91 3.94 -12.31
C TRP A 557 -9.72 3.86 -11.34
N GLU A 558 -8.59 3.29 -11.78
CA GLU A 558 -7.37 3.27 -10.97
C GLU A 558 -6.86 4.69 -10.66
N VAL A 559 -6.84 5.58 -11.64
CA VAL A 559 -6.42 6.98 -11.42
C VAL A 559 -7.37 7.69 -10.46
N GLN A 560 -8.69 7.46 -10.57
CA GLN A 560 -9.68 7.99 -9.63
C GLN A 560 -9.46 7.45 -8.21
N ASN A 561 -9.14 6.16 -8.06
CA ASN A 561 -8.80 5.55 -6.78
C ASN A 561 -7.50 6.10 -6.19
N MET A 562 -6.44 6.22 -7.02
CA MET A 562 -5.16 6.80 -6.62
C MET A 562 -5.32 8.23 -6.11
N LEU A 563 -6.09 9.07 -6.80
CA LEU A 563 -6.38 10.44 -6.37
C LEU A 563 -7.15 10.47 -5.04
N THR A 564 -8.15 9.59 -4.89
CA THR A 564 -8.94 9.49 -3.64
C THR A 564 -8.05 9.09 -2.45
N ALA A 565 -7.20 8.08 -2.63
CA ALA A 565 -6.26 7.64 -1.60
C ALA A 565 -5.22 8.73 -1.27
N ALA A 566 -4.64 9.38 -2.29
CA ALA A 566 -3.68 10.47 -2.12
C ALA A 566 -4.28 11.65 -1.34
N TYR A 567 -5.54 11.98 -1.60
CA TYR A 567 -6.27 13.03 -0.89
C TYR A 567 -6.37 12.70 0.61
N GLY A 568 -6.85 11.50 0.97
CA GLY A 568 -6.93 11.06 2.36
C GLY A 568 -5.57 11.01 3.07
N ILE A 569 -4.56 10.43 2.42
CA ILE A 569 -3.20 10.31 2.94
C ILE A 569 -2.59 11.70 3.23
N SER A 570 -2.73 12.64 2.29
CA SER A 570 -2.16 13.98 2.43
C SER A 570 -2.83 14.77 3.58
N HIS A 571 -4.14 14.63 3.75
CA HIS A 571 -4.87 15.25 4.85
C HIS A 571 -4.46 14.67 6.21
N CYS A 572 -4.36 13.36 6.36
CA CYS A 572 -3.85 12.74 7.59
C CYS A 572 -2.42 13.18 7.89
N ALA A 573 -1.54 13.23 6.87
CA ALA A 573 -0.16 13.66 7.03
C ALA A 573 -0.04 15.14 7.44
N LEU A 574 -0.92 16.01 6.93
CA LEU A 574 -0.97 17.42 7.32
C LEU A 574 -1.50 17.58 8.75
N SER A 575 -2.54 16.83 9.09
CA SER A 575 -3.19 16.89 10.41
C SER A 575 -2.26 16.49 11.55
N ARG A 576 -1.44 15.41 11.38
CA ARG A 576 -0.49 14.96 12.40
C ARG A 576 0.72 15.89 12.49
N THR A 577 0.77 16.70 13.54
CA THR A 577 1.82 17.72 13.79
C THR A 577 2.90 17.23 14.74
N GLU A 578 3.46 16.06 14.47
CA GLU A 578 4.56 15.42 15.18
C GLU A 578 5.43 14.60 14.24
N THR A 579 6.54 14.07 14.75
CA THR A 579 7.31 13.00 14.11
C THR A 579 7.17 11.72 14.94
N ARG A 580 6.70 10.60 14.28
CA ARG A 580 6.55 9.30 14.93
C ARG A 580 6.71 8.17 13.90
N GLY A 581 7.67 7.27 14.12
CA GLY A 581 7.93 6.14 13.24
C GLY A 581 8.17 6.59 11.80
N VAL A 582 7.36 6.09 10.85
CA VAL A 582 7.47 6.40 9.42
C VAL A 582 6.94 7.79 9.05
N HIS A 583 6.18 8.45 9.93
CA HIS A 583 5.71 9.81 9.73
C HIS A 583 6.75 10.81 10.26
N TYR A 584 7.56 11.38 9.36
CA TYR A 584 8.58 12.36 9.71
C TYR A 584 8.22 13.74 9.18
N ARG A 585 7.99 14.69 10.11
CA ARG A 585 7.69 16.10 9.85
C ARG A 585 8.92 16.95 10.15
N GLU A 586 9.52 17.54 9.12
CA GLU A 586 10.69 18.45 9.31
C GLU A 586 10.35 19.71 10.10
N ASP A 587 9.10 20.17 10.02
CA ASP A 587 8.56 21.30 10.76
C ASP A 587 8.08 20.93 12.18
N PHE A 588 7.91 19.63 12.49
CA PHE A 588 7.60 19.08 13.80
C PHE A 588 8.49 17.87 14.10
N PRO A 589 9.80 18.05 14.31
CA PRO A 589 10.77 16.94 14.32
C PRO A 589 10.71 16.05 15.57
N GLN A 590 9.96 16.44 16.59
CA GLN A 590 9.79 15.69 17.83
C GLN A 590 8.47 14.94 17.86
N SER A 591 8.44 13.83 18.62
CA SER A 591 7.18 13.16 18.98
C SER A 591 6.44 13.98 20.05
N ASP A 592 5.10 13.94 19.99
CA ASP A 592 4.22 14.59 20.94
C ASP A 592 3.25 13.55 21.54
N ASP A 593 3.22 13.43 22.87
CA ASP A 593 2.34 12.48 23.56
C ASP A 593 0.85 12.73 23.31
N ASN A 594 0.44 13.96 22.99
CA ASN A 594 -0.93 14.27 22.58
C ASN A 594 -1.30 13.58 21.26
N TRP A 595 -0.32 13.24 20.43
CA TRP A 595 -0.47 12.51 19.18
C TRP A 595 -0.26 10.99 19.34
N ARG A 596 -0.07 10.47 20.55
CA ARG A 596 0.00 9.03 20.81
C ARG A 596 -1.41 8.40 20.68
N ARG A 597 -1.97 8.52 19.49
CA ARG A 597 -3.32 8.09 19.11
C ARG A 597 -3.42 7.84 17.63
N HIS A 598 -4.40 7.01 17.23
CA HIS A 598 -4.72 6.76 15.84
C HIS A 598 -5.51 7.93 15.24
N GLN A 599 -5.34 8.17 13.95
CA GLN A 599 -6.17 9.08 13.18
C GLN A 599 -7.22 8.27 12.42
N PHE A 600 -8.48 8.66 12.54
CA PHE A 600 -9.59 8.02 11.85
C PHE A 600 -10.15 8.95 10.79
N VAL A 601 -10.41 8.40 9.60
CA VAL A 601 -10.93 9.13 8.44
C VAL A 601 -12.16 8.44 7.91
N ARG A 602 -13.21 9.20 7.64
CA ARG A 602 -14.37 8.72 6.90
C ARG A 602 -15.02 9.81 6.08
N ARG A 603 -15.72 9.40 5.04
CA ARG A 603 -16.63 10.25 4.29
C ARG A 603 -17.96 10.37 5.05
N THR A 604 -18.45 11.59 5.18
CA THR A 604 -19.86 11.88 5.50
C THR A 604 -20.54 12.44 4.25
N GLU A 605 -21.85 12.73 4.30
CA GLU A 605 -22.59 13.25 3.13
C GLU A 605 -21.97 14.53 2.54
N HIS A 606 -21.28 15.32 3.35
CA HIS A 606 -20.75 16.62 2.93
C HIS A 606 -19.28 16.85 3.30
N GLN A 607 -18.60 15.93 3.99
CA GLN A 607 -17.29 16.21 4.60
C GLN A 607 -16.37 14.97 4.61
N LEU A 608 -15.05 15.23 4.48
CA LEU A 608 -14.02 14.34 4.96
C LEU A 608 -13.73 14.71 6.40
N VAL A 609 -13.93 13.79 7.33
CA VAL A 609 -13.68 13.98 8.76
C VAL A 609 -12.40 13.22 9.13
N VAL A 610 -11.39 13.94 9.65
CA VAL A 610 -10.17 13.39 10.27
C VAL A 610 -10.27 13.62 11.77
N LYS A 611 -10.20 12.55 12.59
CA LYS A 611 -10.32 12.61 14.07
C LYS A 611 -9.09 12.03 14.72
#